data_25910530bfa168e7139536331c746d5e
#
_entry.id   25910530bfa168e7139536331c746d5e
#
_cell.length_a   1.000
_cell.length_b   1.000
_cell.length_c   1.000
_cell.angle_alpha   90.00
_cell.angle_beta   90.00
_cell.angle_gamma   90.00
#
_symmetry.space_group_name_H-M   'P 1'
#
loop_
_entity.id
_entity.type
_entity.pdbx_description
1 polymer ?
#
loop_
_entity_poly.entity_id
_entity_poly.type
_entity_poly.pdbx_seq_one_letter_code
_entity_poly.pdbx_strand_id
1 'polypeptide(L)'
;MKAWHFPGLDRVSFSENDQDVVISGRARKSHGKGVRAITRAAFNLALLRLCIEDERPFPNFVLIDSPLLVYEEPDAGESAFPRDIKKHFWESVKSSFLDAQVIIIENSHQLPGDETLNGVKVELFTGNEQGRMGFIPT
;
A
#
# COMPACT_ATOMS: atom_id res chain seq x y z
N MET A 1 -7.81 -1.55 -4.46
CA MET A 1 -7.86 -3.00 -4.13
C MET A 1 -8.26 -3.86 -5.34
N LYS A 2 -9.26 -3.48 -6.15
CA LYS A 2 -9.55 -4.21 -7.42
C LYS A 2 -8.34 -4.22 -8.34
N ALA A 3 -7.68 -3.06 -8.52
CA ALA A 3 -6.45 -2.95 -9.32
C ALA A 3 -5.27 -3.78 -8.79
N TRP A 4 -5.30 -4.20 -7.53
CA TRP A 4 -4.27 -5.04 -6.92
C TRP A 4 -4.63 -6.53 -6.96
N HIS A 5 -5.73 -6.88 -7.63
CA HIS A 5 -6.27 -8.23 -7.68
C HIS A 5 -6.44 -8.86 -6.28
N PHE A 6 -6.89 -8.03 -5.31
CA PHE A 6 -7.06 -8.49 -3.94
C PHE A 6 -8.05 -9.66 -3.89
N PRO A 7 -7.65 -10.79 -3.30
CA PRO A 7 -8.41 -12.03 -3.39
C PRO A 7 -9.72 -11.97 -2.60
N GLY A 8 -10.74 -12.63 -3.13
CA GLY A 8 -12.05 -12.70 -2.47
C GLY A 8 -12.72 -11.34 -2.27
N LEU A 9 -12.30 -10.31 -3.03
CA LEU A 9 -12.89 -8.99 -2.96
C LEU A 9 -14.22 -8.99 -3.72
N ASP A 10 -15.31 -9.09 -2.98
CA ASP A 10 -16.67 -8.88 -3.50
C ASP A 10 -17.05 -7.41 -3.38
N ARG A 11 -17.05 -6.88 -2.17
CA ARG A 11 -17.40 -5.49 -1.92
C ARG A 11 -16.62 -4.91 -0.74
N VAL A 12 -16.49 -3.59 -0.75
CA VAL A 12 -15.97 -2.82 0.40
C VAL A 12 -17.05 -1.86 0.85
N SER A 13 -17.28 -1.76 2.15
CA SER A 13 -18.18 -0.79 2.78
C SER A 13 -17.50 -0.18 4.01
N PHE A 14 -18.00 0.96 4.47
CA PHE A 14 -17.55 1.58 5.71
C PHE A 14 -18.56 1.28 6.83
N SER A 15 -18.08 0.88 7.98
CA SER A 15 -18.87 0.70 9.19
C SER A 15 -18.78 1.97 10.05
N GLU A 16 -19.87 2.70 10.18
CA GLU A 16 -19.93 3.88 11.04
C GLU A 16 -19.71 3.53 12.51
N ASN A 17 -20.22 2.37 12.95
CA ASN A 17 -20.07 1.92 14.32
C ASN A 17 -18.62 1.56 14.68
N ASP A 18 -17.91 0.90 13.76
CA ASP A 18 -16.51 0.51 13.97
C ASP A 18 -15.52 1.59 13.52
N GLN A 19 -15.98 2.63 12.82
CA GLN A 19 -15.14 3.66 12.17
C GLN A 19 -14.03 3.03 11.31
N ASP A 20 -14.38 1.93 10.60
CA ASP A 20 -13.41 1.15 9.84
C ASP A 20 -14.08 0.48 8.61
N VAL A 21 -13.27 -0.06 7.72
CA VAL A 21 -13.76 -0.74 6.52
C VAL A 21 -14.14 -2.19 6.79
N VAL A 22 -15.18 -2.62 6.07
CA VAL A 22 -15.66 -4.00 6.01
C VAL A 22 -15.37 -4.53 4.60
N ILE A 23 -14.68 -5.64 4.50
CA ILE A 23 -14.22 -6.25 3.26
C ILE A 23 -14.94 -7.57 3.08
N SER A 24 -15.75 -7.68 2.01
CA SER A 24 -16.53 -8.90 1.70
C SER A 24 -17.31 -9.43 2.93
N GLY A 25 -17.94 -8.50 3.66
CA GLY A 25 -18.74 -8.82 4.85
C GLY A 25 -17.95 -9.04 6.15
N ARG A 26 -16.62 -8.97 6.13
CA ARG A 26 -15.77 -9.13 7.33
C ARG A 26 -15.09 -7.82 7.71
N ALA A 27 -15.15 -7.46 8.99
CA ALA A 27 -14.47 -6.27 9.50
C ALA A 27 -12.95 -6.38 9.27
N ARG A 28 -12.28 -5.31 8.81
CA ARG A 28 -10.83 -5.30 8.55
C ARG A 28 -10.02 -5.79 9.76
N LYS A 29 -10.42 -5.43 10.97
CA LYS A 29 -9.77 -5.84 12.23
C LYS A 29 -9.75 -7.36 12.47
N SER A 30 -10.65 -8.12 11.83
CA SER A 30 -10.73 -9.58 11.96
C SER A 30 -9.83 -10.35 10.99
N HIS A 31 -9.15 -9.65 10.09
CA HIS A 31 -8.19 -10.26 9.17
C HIS A 31 -6.78 -10.35 9.79
N GLY A 32 -5.93 -11.19 9.21
CA GLY A 32 -4.51 -11.31 9.58
C GLY A 32 -3.74 -9.98 9.41
N LYS A 33 -2.56 -9.88 10.04
CA LYS A 33 -1.75 -8.65 10.06
C LYS A 33 -1.43 -8.12 8.66
N GLY A 34 -1.01 -8.99 7.72
CA GLY A 34 -0.69 -8.61 6.35
C GLY A 34 -1.88 -8.01 5.61
N VAL A 35 -3.04 -8.67 5.68
CA VAL A 35 -4.28 -8.14 5.08
C VAL A 35 -4.66 -6.80 5.71
N ARG A 36 -4.52 -6.64 7.01
CA ARG A 36 -4.82 -5.37 7.68
C ARG A 36 -3.90 -4.23 7.23
N ALA A 37 -2.60 -4.51 7.03
CA ALA A 37 -1.63 -3.52 6.57
C ALA A 37 -1.96 -3.04 5.15
N ILE A 38 -2.09 -3.96 4.20
CA ILE A 38 -2.36 -3.62 2.80
C ILE A 38 -3.74 -2.97 2.60
N THR A 39 -4.75 -3.39 3.35
CA THR A 39 -6.08 -2.77 3.28
C THR A 39 -6.13 -1.40 3.93
N ARG A 40 -5.27 -1.13 4.93
CA ARG A 40 -5.07 0.22 5.48
C ARG A 40 -4.43 1.14 4.44
N ALA A 41 -3.41 0.66 3.74
CA ALA A 41 -2.80 1.41 2.64
C ALA A 41 -3.83 1.74 1.56
N ALA A 42 -4.65 0.75 1.16
CA ALA A 42 -5.73 0.96 0.19
C ALA A 42 -6.74 2.02 0.63
N PHE A 43 -7.12 2.03 1.90
CA PHE A 43 -8.04 3.04 2.45
C PHE A 43 -7.44 4.44 2.40
N ASN A 44 -6.19 4.60 2.83
CA ASN A 44 -5.50 5.90 2.82
C ASN A 44 -5.35 6.45 1.40
N LEU A 45 -4.98 5.61 0.44
CA LEU A 45 -4.88 5.97 -0.97
C LEU A 45 -6.24 6.32 -1.58
N ALA A 46 -7.29 5.59 -1.23
CA ALA A 46 -8.64 5.89 -1.68
C ALA A 46 -9.15 7.23 -1.11
N LEU A 47 -8.83 7.52 0.16
CA LEU A 47 -9.16 8.79 0.79
C LEU A 47 -8.43 9.97 0.13
N LEU A 48 -7.12 9.81 -0.15
CA LEU A 48 -6.36 10.82 -0.90
C LEU A 48 -7.01 11.08 -2.26
N ARG A 49 -7.33 10.03 -3.01
CA ARG A 49 -7.98 10.16 -4.33
C ARG A 49 -9.33 10.87 -4.22
N LEU A 50 -10.18 10.49 -3.27
CA LEU A 50 -11.47 11.13 -3.04
C LEU A 50 -11.31 12.63 -2.74
N CYS A 51 -10.34 13.00 -1.92
CA CYS A 51 -10.09 14.41 -1.59
C CYS A 51 -9.65 15.21 -2.82
N ILE A 52 -8.84 14.62 -3.69
CA ILE A 52 -8.42 15.25 -4.95
C ILE A 52 -9.62 15.41 -5.89
N GLU A 53 -10.38 14.35 -6.11
CA GLU A 53 -11.54 14.34 -7.02
C GLU A 53 -12.67 15.30 -6.58
N ASP A 54 -12.90 15.40 -5.27
CA ASP A 54 -13.91 16.29 -4.67
C ASP A 54 -13.37 17.70 -4.36
N GLU A 55 -12.12 18.02 -4.74
CA GLU A 55 -11.46 19.30 -4.44
C GLU A 55 -11.49 19.67 -2.95
N ARG A 56 -11.39 18.67 -2.06
CA ARG A 56 -11.43 18.88 -0.61
C ARG A 56 -10.09 19.36 -0.09
N PRO A 57 -10.06 20.22 0.95
CA PRO A 57 -8.83 20.61 1.62
C PRO A 57 -8.10 19.35 2.16
N PHE A 58 -6.93 19.06 1.60
CA PHE A 58 -6.10 17.92 1.99
C PHE A 58 -4.62 18.26 1.72
N PRO A 59 -3.67 17.71 2.49
CA PRO A 59 -2.25 18.01 2.31
C PRO A 59 -1.66 17.63 0.94
N ASN A 60 -2.42 16.94 0.11
CA ASN A 60 -2.05 16.42 -1.20
C ASN A 60 -0.88 15.42 -1.17
N PHE A 61 -0.66 14.80 -0.02
CA PHE A 61 0.26 13.69 0.14
C PHE A 61 -0.26 12.65 1.12
N VAL A 62 0.28 11.45 1.03
CA VAL A 62 0.09 10.38 2.01
C VAL A 62 1.42 9.70 2.30
N LEU A 63 1.64 9.35 3.59
CA LEU A 63 2.76 8.54 4.02
C LEU A 63 2.23 7.18 4.49
N ILE A 64 2.79 6.12 3.96
CA ILE A 64 2.41 4.73 4.23
C ILE A 64 3.64 4.00 4.73
N ASP A 65 3.57 3.49 5.96
CA ASP A 65 4.64 2.73 6.57
C ASP A 65 4.40 1.24 6.41
N SER A 66 5.36 0.58 5.80
CA SER A 66 5.52 -0.88 5.68
C SER A 66 4.25 -1.64 5.25
N PRO A 67 3.58 -1.24 4.16
CA PRO A 67 2.32 -1.86 3.74
C PRO A 67 2.46 -3.33 3.35
N LEU A 68 3.67 -3.76 2.96
CA LEU A 68 3.94 -5.10 2.45
C LEU A 68 4.77 -5.97 3.41
N LEU A 69 5.31 -5.40 4.50
CA LEU A 69 6.25 -6.07 5.40
C LEU A 69 5.72 -7.39 5.98
N VAL A 70 4.47 -7.42 6.38
CA VAL A 70 3.82 -8.60 7.00
C VAL A 70 2.83 -9.29 6.07
N TYR A 71 2.82 -8.91 4.81
CA TYR A 71 2.02 -9.59 3.79
C TYR A 71 2.85 -10.73 3.23
N GLU A 72 2.51 -11.95 3.62
CA GLU A 72 3.06 -13.17 3.04
C GLU A 72 2.17 -13.61 1.88
N GLU A 73 2.79 -13.83 0.73
CA GLU A 73 2.08 -14.43 -0.40
C GLU A 73 1.86 -15.91 -0.09
N PRO A 74 0.67 -16.47 -0.39
CA PRO A 74 0.41 -17.88 -0.13
C PRO A 74 1.35 -18.78 -0.94
N ASP A 75 1.75 -19.89 -0.34
CA ASP A 75 2.59 -20.90 -0.99
C ASP A 75 1.92 -21.48 -2.26
N ALA A 76 2.76 -22.00 -3.16
CA ALA A 76 2.32 -22.59 -4.40
C ALA A 76 1.48 -23.86 -4.15
N GLY A 77 0.18 -23.71 -4.08
CA GLY A 77 -0.77 -24.80 -3.82
C GLY A 77 -2.01 -24.36 -3.06
N GLU A 78 -1.94 -23.26 -2.31
CA GLU A 78 -3.10 -22.62 -1.71
C GLU A 78 -3.75 -21.67 -2.73
N SER A 79 -4.73 -22.17 -3.45
CA SER A 79 -5.28 -21.60 -4.70
C SER A 79 -6.16 -20.36 -4.56
N ALA A 80 -6.11 -19.63 -3.47
CA ALA A 80 -7.02 -18.52 -3.21
C ALA A 80 -6.43 -17.12 -3.44
N PHE A 81 -5.10 -16.98 -3.62
CA PHE A 81 -4.45 -15.68 -3.64
C PHE A 81 -3.57 -15.45 -4.88
N PRO A 82 -3.74 -14.36 -5.64
CA PRO A 82 -2.84 -14.02 -6.72
C PRO A 82 -1.42 -13.79 -6.17
N ARG A 83 -0.42 -14.43 -6.79
CA ARG A 83 1.01 -14.30 -6.44
C ARG A 83 1.58 -12.91 -6.71
N ASP A 84 0.79 -12.01 -7.29
CA ASP A 84 1.28 -10.73 -7.83
C ASP A 84 0.72 -9.50 -7.13
N ILE A 85 0.12 -9.63 -5.93
CA ILE A 85 -0.49 -8.46 -5.27
C ILE A 85 0.53 -7.37 -4.98
N LYS A 86 1.78 -7.74 -4.64
CA LYS A 86 2.88 -6.78 -4.42
C LYS A 86 3.18 -6.00 -5.70
N LYS A 87 3.34 -6.70 -6.82
CA LYS A 87 3.58 -6.09 -8.13
C LYS A 87 2.45 -5.13 -8.49
N HIS A 88 1.21 -5.58 -8.42
CA HIS A 88 0.03 -4.76 -8.74
C HIS A 88 -0.13 -3.57 -7.80
N PHE A 89 0.24 -3.70 -6.53
CA PHE A 89 0.29 -2.58 -5.59
C PHE A 89 1.22 -1.48 -6.10
N TRP A 90 2.48 -1.82 -6.39
CA TRP A 90 3.48 -0.86 -6.85
C TRP A 90 3.10 -0.21 -8.20
N GLU A 91 2.67 -1.01 -9.17
CA GLU A 91 2.23 -0.53 -10.48
C GLU A 91 1.02 0.42 -10.36
N SER A 92 0.04 0.07 -9.54
CA SER A 92 -1.14 0.89 -9.32
C SER A 92 -0.81 2.21 -8.62
N VAL A 93 0.02 2.18 -7.58
CA VAL A 93 0.43 3.42 -6.89
C VAL A 93 1.16 4.34 -7.86
N LYS A 94 2.13 3.83 -8.60
CA LYS A 94 2.91 4.59 -9.59
C LYS A 94 2.02 5.25 -10.66
N SER A 95 1.04 4.52 -11.17
CA SER A 95 0.21 5.00 -12.29
C SER A 95 -0.96 5.90 -11.87
N SER A 96 -1.47 5.72 -10.65
CA SER A 96 -2.74 6.34 -10.23
C SER A 96 -2.58 7.65 -9.46
N PHE A 97 -1.36 8.03 -9.05
CA PHE A 97 -1.13 9.20 -8.20
C PHE A 97 -0.07 10.14 -8.77
N LEU A 98 -0.22 10.50 -10.05
CA LEU A 98 0.68 11.45 -10.74
C LEU A 98 0.47 12.90 -10.29
N ASP A 99 -0.68 13.19 -9.71
CA ASP A 99 -1.15 14.49 -9.25
C ASP A 99 -1.01 14.70 -7.74
N ALA A 100 -0.42 13.73 -7.04
CA ALA A 100 -0.23 13.76 -5.59
C ALA A 100 1.11 13.14 -5.18
N GLN A 101 1.56 13.40 -3.96
CA GLN A 101 2.75 12.77 -3.41
C GLN A 101 2.37 11.53 -2.58
N VAL A 102 2.86 10.38 -2.97
CA VAL A 102 2.79 9.15 -2.18
C VAL A 102 4.18 8.78 -1.68
N ILE A 103 4.35 8.75 -0.38
CA ILE A 103 5.60 8.37 0.30
C ILE A 103 5.39 7.00 0.91
N ILE A 104 6.20 6.03 0.52
CA ILE A 104 6.16 4.66 1.05
C ILE A 104 7.47 4.37 1.74
N ILE A 105 7.40 4.00 3.02
CA ILE A 105 8.54 3.48 3.77
C ILE A 105 8.41 1.96 3.73
N GLU A 106 9.45 1.28 3.22
CA GLU A 106 9.40 -0.17 3.10
C GLU A 106 10.81 -0.79 3.22
N ASN A 107 10.89 -2.04 3.58
CA ASN A 107 12.14 -2.78 3.56
C ASN A 107 12.63 -3.02 2.13
N SER A 108 13.93 -2.94 1.91
CA SER A 108 14.54 -3.07 0.58
C SER A 108 14.17 -4.38 -0.13
N HIS A 109 13.99 -5.48 0.61
CA HIS A 109 13.58 -6.77 0.03
C HIS A 109 12.10 -6.84 -0.41
N GLN A 110 11.30 -5.84 -0.07
CA GLN A 110 9.91 -5.71 -0.52
C GLN A 110 9.78 -4.79 -1.74
N LEU A 111 10.86 -4.15 -2.16
CA LEU A 111 10.84 -3.30 -3.35
C LEU A 111 10.62 -4.15 -4.61
N PRO A 112 9.91 -3.61 -5.59
CA PRO A 112 9.76 -4.25 -6.90
C PRO A 112 11.07 -4.15 -7.69
N GLY A 113 11.15 -4.85 -8.82
CA GLY A 113 12.28 -4.73 -9.75
C GLY A 113 12.41 -3.31 -10.35
N ASP A 114 13.58 -3.03 -10.88
CA ASP A 114 13.98 -1.71 -11.42
C ASP A 114 13.01 -1.15 -12.47
N GLU A 115 12.40 -2.00 -13.29
CA GLU A 115 11.40 -1.58 -14.28
C GLU A 115 10.20 -0.88 -13.64
N THR A 116 9.71 -1.40 -12.52
CA THR A 116 8.59 -0.81 -11.78
C THR A 116 9.02 0.47 -11.08
N LEU A 117 10.28 0.56 -10.61
CA LEU A 117 10.83 1.74 -9.95
C LEU A 117 11.23 2.86 -10.92
N ASN A 118 11.26 2.62 -12.22
CA ASN A 118 11.58 3.67 -13.19
C ASN A 118 10.64 4.88 -13.04
N GLY A 119 11.22 6.07 -12.82
CA GLY A 119 10.49 7.30 -12.55
C GLY A 119 10.02 7.47 -11.08
N VAL A 120 10.35 6.54 -10.20
CA VAL A 120 10.12 6.65 -8.75
C VAL A 120 11.40 7.13 -8.07
N LYS A 121 11.29 8.13 -7.19
CA LYS A 121 12.43 8.54 -6.36
C LYS A 121 12.59 7.54 -5.21
N VAL A 122 13.74 6.88 -5.15
CA VAL A 122 14.10 5.93 -4.09
C VAL A 122 15.22 6.51 -3.24
N GLU A 123 15.03 6.52 -1.94
CA GLU A 123 16.05 6.89 -0.94
C GLU A 123 16.35 5.67 -0.06
N LEU A 124 17.60 5.25 -0.02
CA LEU A 124 18.04 4.10 0.77
C LEU A 124 18.65 4.57 2.11
N PHE A 125 18.15 3.99 3.18
CA PHE A 125 18.70 4.17 4.53
C PHE A 125 19.40 2.88 4.95
N THR A 126 20.72 2.85 4.85
CA THR A 126 21.51 1.63 5.01
C THR A 126 22.29 1.59 6.33
N GLY A 127 22.38 2.73 7.03
CA GLY A 127 23.21 2.85 8.23
C GLY A 127 24.72 2.72 7.97
N ASN A 128 25.14 2.74 6.70
CA ASN A 128 26.54 2.67 6.28
C ASN A 128 26.83 3.72 5.18
N GLU A 129 28.08 3.79 4.71
CA GLU A 129 28.53 4.78 3.74
C GLU A 129 27.92 4.63 2.32
N GLN A 130 27.19 3.56 2.05
CA GLN A 130 26.59 3.29 0.73
C GLN A 130 25.20 3.92 0.55
N GLY A 131 24.66 4.59 1.58
CA GLY A 131 23.36 5.25 1.54
C GLY A 131 23.23 6.28 2.64
N ARG A 132 22.03 6.82 2.86
CA ARG A 132 21.79 7.71 4.00
C ARG A 132 21.92 6.96 5.31
N MET A 133 22.68 7.50 6.26
CA MET A 133 22.87 6.89 7.58
C MET A 133 21.60 6.91 8.43
N GLY A 134 20.69 7.82 8.18
CA GLY A 134 19.44 7.92 8.91
C GLY A 134 18.48 8.95 8.30
N PHE A 135 17.28 9.01 8.83
CA PHE A 135 16.27 9.97 8.40
C PHE A 135 16.67 11.41 8.81
N ILE A 136 17.31 11.54 9.96
CA ILE A 136 17.87 12.81 10.45
C ILE A 136 19.36 12.79 10.15
N PRO A 137 19.90 13.76 9.38
CA PRO A 137 21.34 13.85 9.17
C PRO A 137 22.03 14.16 10.51
N THR A 138 23.01 13.35 10.86
CA THR A 138 23.91 13.57 12.02
C THR A 138 25.12 14.35 11.59
#